data_4c60608385a623c25be68b628e4ce5a1
#
_entry.id   4c60608385a623c25be68b628e4ce5a1
#
_cell.length_a   1.000
_cell.length_b   1.000
_cell.length_c   1.000
_cell.angle_alpha   90.00
_cell.angle_beta   90.00
_cell.angle_gamma   90.00
#
_symmetry.space_group_name_H-M   'P 1'
#
loop_
_entity.id
_entity.type
_entity.pdbx_description
1 polymer ?
#
loop_
_entity_poly.entity_id
_entity_poly.type
_entity_poly.pdbx_seq_one_letter_code
_entity_poly.pdbx_strand_id
1 'polypeptide(L)'
;MNERESAAVMETLAQAFQTDPALSWILPDAEHRARALRSLFRVLVPADARAGCVLRSDDDEAAALWRAPGHADSGMLEFLRNVIPLVATFGTALPRGLKVQAGIDAHRPKGRFWYLHYVGVRPEHQGKGHGGRIVRAQTAVADREGLPCWLETATPDNVPLYERLGFVTQVEWDVAGGGPHFWGMMRPPSEER
;
A
#
# COMPACT_ATOMS: atom_id res chain seq x y z
N MET A 1 13.54 -12.82 -3.29
CA MET A 1 13.99 -11.84 -2.26
C MET A 1 14.57 -12.63 -1.10
N ASN A 2 15.81 -12.35 -0.70
CA ASN A 2 16.46 -12.96 0.47
C ASN A 2 16.03 -12.25 1.78
N GLU A 3 16.48 -12.77 2.94
CA GLU A 3 16.10 -12.22 4.27
C GLU A 3 16.58 -10.77 4.47
N ARG A 4 17.78 -10.41 4.00
CA ARG A 4 18.32 -9.06 4.10
C ARG A 4 17.52 -8.06 3.27
N GLU A 5 17.20 -8.43 2.03
CA GLU A 5 16.34 -7.60 1.15
C GLU A 5 14.94 -7.42 1.74
N SER A 6 14.37 -8.49 2.29
CA SER A 6 13.07 -8.45 2.96
C SER A 6 13.09 -7.49 4.15
N ALA A 7 14.14 -7.56 4.98
CA ALA A 7 14.29 -6.66 6.13
C ALA A 7 14.44 -5.18 5.69
N ALA A 8 15.18 -4.92 4.60
CA ALA A 8 15.35 -3.57 4.06
C ALA A 8 14.01 -2.99 3.55
N VAL A 9 13.22 -3.78 2.82
CA VAL A 9 11.86 -3.39 2.37
C VAL A 9 10.96 -3.07 3.55
N MET A 10 10.93 -3.91 4.58
CA MET A 10 10.14 -3.70 5.80
C MET A 10 10.50 -2.39 6.50
N GLU A 11 11.79 -2.10 6.66
CA GLU A 11 12.25 -0.87 7.30
C GLU A 11 11.96 0.36 6.45
N THR A 12 12.18 0.31 5.13
CA THR A 12 11.86 1.40 4.20
C THR A 12 10.37 1.77 4.29
N LEU A 13 9.47 0.80 4.24
CA LEU A 13 8.05 1.04 4.36
C LEU A 13 7.66 1.52 5.77
N ALA A 14 8.22 0.95 6.82
CA ALA A 14 7.95 1.39 8.19
C ALA A 14 8.34 2.87 8.41
N GLN A 15 9.45 3.33 7.83
CA GLN A 15 9.87 4.73 7.89
C GLN A 15 8.98 5.64 7.03
N ALA A 16 8.66 5.22 5.81
CA ALA A 16 7.88 6.00 4.87
C ALA A 16 6.45 6.30 5.36
N PHE A 17 5.86 5.38 6.13
CA PHE A 17 4.48 5.49 6.58
C PHE A 17 4.30 6.11 7.98
N GLN A 18 5.35 6.67 8.59
CA GLN A 18 5.26 7.31 9.91
C GLN A 18 4.30 8.51 9.96
N THR A 19 4.16 9.22 8.86
CA THR A 19 3.31 10.42 8.74
C THR A 19 2.06 10.18 7.89
N ASP A 20 1.80 8.94 7.47
CA ASP A 20 0.60 8.61 6.70
C ASP A 20 -0.67 8.96 7.48
N PRO A 21 -1.65 9.67 6.89
CA PRO A 21 -2.85 10.12 7.59
C PRO A 21 -3.69 8.97 8.18
N ALA A 22 -3.83 7.85 7.46
CA ALA A 22 -4.62 6.72 7.92
C ALA A 22 -3.95 6.01 9.09
N LEU A 23 -2.65 5.75 9.00
CA LEU A 23 -1.89 5.10 10.06
C LEU A 23 -1.71 6.01 11.28
N SER A 24 -1.61 7.34 11.08
CA SER A 24 -1.58 8.32 12.16
C SER A 24 -2.92 8.42 12.90
N TRP A 25 -4.04 8.30 12.19
CA TRP A 25 -5.35 8.24 12.81
C TRP A 25 -5.61 6.93 13.56
N ILE A 26 -5.17 5.79 13.01
CA ILE A 26 -5.27 4.49 13.67
C ILE A 26 -4.40 4.47 14.93
N LEU A 27 -3.14 4.92 14.83
CA LEU A 27 -2.10 4.89 15.85
C LEU A 27 -1.58 6.31 16.12
N PRO A 28 -2.29 7.13 16.91
CA PRO A 28 -1.93 8.55 17.10
C PRO A 28 -0.61 8.76 17.83
N ASP A 29 -0.22 7.86 18.74
CA ASP A 29 1.06 7.94 19.42
C ASP A 29 2.20 7.56 18.46
N ALA A 30 3.16 8.47 18.26
CA ALA A 30 4.22 8.32 17.27
C ALA A 30 5.21 7.20 17.60
N GLU A 31 5.54 7.00 18.88
CA GLU A 31 6.46 5.93 19.29
C GLU A 31 5.81 4.56 19.16
N HIS A 32 4.54 4.46 19.58
CA HIS A 32 3.76 3.23 19.38
C HIS A 32 3.63 2.94 17.89
N ARG A 33 3.30 3.94 17.06
CA ARG A 33 3.19 3.80 15.61
C ARG A 33 4.48 3.30 14.99
N ALA A 34 5.63 3.83 15.39
CA ALA A 34 6.93 3.39 14.87
C ALA A 34 7.19 1.90 15.14
N ARG A 35 6.84 1.41 16.32
CA ARG A 35 6.97 -0.02 16.66
C ARG A 35 5.94 -0.87 15.91
N ALA A 36 4.70 -0.41 15.86
CA ALA A 36 3.60 -1.11 15.20
C ALA A 36 3.81 -1.24 13.69
N LEU A 37 4.32 -0.21 13.01
CA LEU A 37 4.61 -0.26 11.57
C LEU A 37 5.68 -1.30 11.22
N ARG A 38 6.73 -1.43 12.02
CA ARG A 38 7.71 -2.51 11.82
C ARG A 38 7.06 -3.90 11.95
N SER A 39 6.16 -4.06 12.93
CA SER A 39 5.43 -5.32 13.11
C SER A 39 4.44 -5.57 11.97
N LEU A 40 3.74 -4.54 11.52
CA LEU A 40 2.81 -4.60 10.40
C LEU A 40 3.51 -5.06 9.11
N PHE A 41 4.63 -4.43 8.74
CA PHE A 41 5.32 -4.78 7.50
C PHE A 41 6.04 -6.13 7.57
N ARG A 42 6.38 -6.65 8.76
CA ARG A 42 6.78 -8.06 8.92
C ARG A 42 5.70 -9.07 8.53
N VAL A 43 4.44 -8.69 8.67
CA VAL A 43 3.29 -9.51 8.24
C VAL A 43 2.98 -9.29 6.77
N LEU A 44 2.93 -8.03 6.33
CA LEU A 44 2.47 -7.66 4.98
C LEU A 44 3.48 -8.02 3.89
N VAL A 45 4.77 -7.76 4.07
CA VAL A 45 5.77 -8.01 3.03
C VAL A 45 5.80 -9.48 2.57
N PRO A 46 5.84 -10.48 3.46
CA PRO A 46 5.75 -11.88 3.04
C PRO A 46 4.38 -12.26 2.46
N ALA A 47 3.29 -11.63 2.93
CA ALA A 47 1.95 -11.88 2.40
C ALA A 47 1.83 -11.38 0.96
N ASP A 48 2.24 -10.16 0.69
CA ASP A 48 2.20 -9.55 -0.64
C ASP A 48 3.19 -10.20 -1.61
N ALA A 49 4.35 -10.65 -1.13
CA ALA A 49 5.28 -11.45 -1.95
C ALA A 49 4.66 -12.76 -2.45
N ARG A 50 3.73 -13.34 -1.70
CA ARG A 50 2.98 -14.56 -2.14
C ARG A 50 1.78 -14.22 -3.02
N ALA A 51 1.15 -13.07 -2.80
CA ALA A 51 -0.04 -12.63 -3.51
C ALA A 51 0.26 -11.86 -4.81
N GLY A 52 1.53 -11.50 -5.04
CA GLY A 52 1.94 -10.70 -6.18
C GLY A 52 3.45 -10.51 -6.25
N CYS A 53 3.92 -9.27 -6.12
CA CYS A 53 5.35 -8.99 -6.13
C CYS A 53 5.73 -7.86 -5.15
N VAL A 54 6.99 -7.91 -4.75
CA VAL A 54 7.65 -6.87 -3.95
C VAL A 54 8.78 -6.27 -4.79
N LEU A 55 8.73 -4.97 -5.00
CA LEU A 55 9.74 -4.21 -5.70
C LEU A 55 10.53 -3.35 -4.70
N ARG A 56 11.80 -3.16 -4.95
CA ARG A 56 12.67 -2.23 -4.23
C ARG A 56 13.62 -1.51 -5.19
N SER A 57 14.08 -0.34 -4.82
CA SER A 57 15.20 0.32 -5.50
C SER A 57 16.54 -0.32 -5.10
N ASP A 58 17.57 -0.10 -5.92
CA ASP A 58 18.88 -0.75 -5.73
C ASP A 58 19.50 -0.43 -4.35
N ASP A 59 19.36 0.81 -3.88
CA ASP A 59 19.89 1.29 -2.60
C ASP A 59 18.83 1.33 -1.47
N ASP A 60 17.72 0.59 -1.62
CA ASP A 60 16.64 0.47 -0.65
C ASP A 60 15.94 1.80 -0.26
N GLU A 61 16.04 2.85 -1.11
CA GLU A 61 15.38 4.13 -0.86
C GLU A 61 13.87 4.08 -1.00
N ALA A 62 13.38 3.16 -1.85
CA ALA A 62 11.97 2.96 -2.12
C ALA A 62 11.61 1.48 -2.17
N ALA A 63 10.38 1.17 -1.76
CA ALA A 63 9.80 -0.16 -1.87
C ALA A 63 8.32 -0.06 -2.25
N ALA A 64 7.82 -1.06 -2.98
CA ALA A 64 6.42 -1.19 -3.34
C ALA A 64 5.95 -2.62 -3.21
N LEU A 65 4.75 -2.78 -2.66
CA LEU A 65 4.02 -4.03 -2.51
C LEU A 65 2.86 -4.03 -3.51
N TRP A 66 2.85 -5.00 -4.39
CA TRP A 66 1.80 -5.18 -5.38
C TRP A 66 1.12 -6.54 -5.22
N ARG A 67 -0.19 -6.56 -5.36
CA ARG A 67 -0.97 -7.80 -5.43
C ARG A 67 -1.41 -8.07 -6.86
N ALA A 68 -1.24 -9.31 -7.28
CA ALA A 68 -1.59 -9.75 -8.62
C ALA A 68 -3.13 -9.76 -8.84
N PRO A 69 -3.58 -9.72 -10.08
CA PRO A 69 -5.00 -9.76 -10.42
C PRO A 69 -5.73 -10.95 -9.79
N GLY A 70 -6.80 -10.66 -9.03
CA GLY A 70 -7.57 -11.65 -8.28
C GLY A 70 -7.06 -11.92 -6.86
N HIS A 71 -6.00 -11.23 -6.42
CA HIS A 71 -5.45 -11.33 -5.06
C HIS A 71 -5.55 -10.03 -4.26
N ALA A 72 -6.33 -9.05 -4.72
CA ALA A 72 -6.53 -7.78 -4.02
C ALA A 72 -7.15 -7.98 -2.63
N ASP A 73 -8.07 -8.96 -2.50
CA ASP A 73 -8.68 -9.34 -1.24
C ASP A 73 -7.84 -10.38 -0.51
N SER A 74 -7.69 -10.20 0.81
CA SER A 74 -7.11 -11.24 1.66
C SER A 74 -8.07 -12.42 1.72
N GLY A 75 -7.65 -13.56 1.20
CA GLY A 75 -8.43 -14.80 1.32
C GLY A 75 -8.58 -15.22 2.80
N MET A 76 -9.60 -16.04 3.09
CA MET A 76 -9.85 -16.55 4.45
C MET A 76 -8.60 -17.14 5.12
N LEU A 77 -7.78 -17.87 4.38
CA LEU A 77 -6.54 -18.46 4.91
C LEU A 77 -5.48 -17.40 5.26
N GLU A 78 -5.37 -16.35 4.46
CA GLU A 78 -4.48 -15.21 4.73
C GLU A 78 -4.95 -14.45 5.97
N PHE A 79 -6.25 -14.19 6.07
CA PHE A 79 -6.86 -13.57 7.26
C PHE A 79 -6.56 -14.37 8.52
N LEU A 80 -6.82 -15.68 8.53
CA LEU A 80 -6.58 -16.55 9.70
C LEU A 80 -5.10 -16.60 10.09
N ARG A 81 -4.18 -16.57 9.12
CA ARG A 81 -2.73 -16.55 9.38
C ARG A 81 -2.27 -15.24 10.02
N ASN A 82 -2.88 -14.13 9.63
CA ASN A 82 -2.40 -12.80 10.00
C ASN A 82 -3.20 -12.16 11.15
N VAL A 83 -4.36 -12.71 11.54
CA VAL A 83 -5.24 -12.10 12.55
C VAL A 83 -4.55 -11.94 13.91
N ILE A 84 -3.84 -12.95 14.39
CA ILE A 84 -3.15 -12.88 15.70
C ILE A 84 -2.03 -11.84 15.67
N PRO A 85 -1.09 -11.85 14.70
CA PRO A 85 -0.09 -10.78 14.55
C PRO A 85 -0.70 -9.37 14.45
N LEU A 86 -1.79 -9.20 13.70
CA LEU A 86 -2.45 -7.90 13.55
C LEU A 86 -3.10 -7.44 14.86
N VAL A 87 -3.78 -8.31 15.57
CA VAL A 87 -4.34 -8.01 16.90
C VAL A 87 -3.24 -7.61 17.88
N ALA A 88 -2.11 -8.34 17.90
CA ALA A 88 -0.96 -8.00 18.74
C ALA A 88 -0.31 -6.66 18.35
N THR A 89 -0.32 -6.31 17.04
CA THR A 89 0.24 -5.06 16.55
C THR A 89 -0.63 -3.85 16.88
N PHE A 90 -1.94 -3.95 16.65
CA PHE A 90 -2.87 -2.83 16.79
C PHE A 90 -3.50 -2.71 18.17
N GLY A 91 -3.63 -3.80 18.93
CA GLY A 91 -4.23 -3.78 20.27
C GLY A 91 -5.57 -3.05 20.30
N THR A 92 -5.68 -2.03 21.14
CA THR A 92 -6.88 -1.19 21.28
C THR A 92 -7.18 -0.31 20.05
N ALA A 93 -6.24 -0.16 19.14
CA ALA A 93 -6.42 0.58 17.88
C ALA A 93 -7.06 -0.27 16.76
N LEU A 94 -7.19 -1.59 16.97
CA LEU A 94 -7.75 -2.51 15.98
C LEU A 94 -9.11 -2.06 15.41
N PRO A 95 -10.09 -1.56 16.20
CA PRO A 95 -11.35 -1.09 15.65
C PRO A 95 -11.21 0.06 14.63
N ARG A 96 -10.21 0.95 14.81
CA ARG A 96 -9.91 2.00 13.82
C ARG A 96 -9.33 1.39 12.55
N GLY A 97 -8.40 0.45 12.67
CA GLY A 97 -7.85 -0.28 11.52
C GLY A 97 -8.94 -1.00 10.72
N LEU A 98 -9.88 -1.66 11.40
CA LEU A 98 -11.01 -2.34 10.75
C LEU A 98 -11.96 -1.36 10.04
N LYS A 99 -12.16 -0.14 10.55
CA LYS A 99 -12.94 0.89 9.86
C LYS A 99 -12.27 1.35 8.57
N VAL A 100 -10.97 1.57 8.59
CA VAL A 100 -10.19 1.92 7.38
C VAL A 100 -10.29 0.78 6.37
N GLN A 101 -10.04 -0.46 6.79
CA GLN A 101 -10.12 -1.62 5.91
C GLN A 101 -11.52 -1.79 5.30
N ALA A 102 -12.57 -1.64 6.10
CA ALA A 102 -13.96 -1.73 5.61
C ALA A 102 -14.27 -0.63 4.58
N GLY A 103 -13.75 0.59 4.78
CA GLY A 103 -13.87 1.66 3.78
C GLY A 103 -13.16 1.31 2.48
N ILE A 104 -11.96 0.80 2.54
CA ILE A 104 -11.19 0.34 1.37
C ILE A 104 -11.95 -0.77 0.63
N ASP A 105 -12.39 -1.80 1.35
CA ASP A 105 -13.09 -2.96 0.76
C ASP A 105 -14.42 -2.57 0.09
N ALA A 106 -15.16 -1.60 0.69
CA ALA A 106 -16.42 -1.12 0.15
C ALA A 106 -16.28 -0.35 -1.17
N HIS A 107 -15.13 0.27 -1.43
CA HIS A 107 -14.89 1.12 -2.59
C HIS A 107 -13.93 0.50 -3.62
N ARG A 108 -13.35 -0.67 -3.31
CA ARG A 108 -12.47 -1.38 -4.25
C ARG A 108 -13.27 -1.85 -5.47
N PRO A 109 -12.74 -1.66 -6.71
CA PRO A 109 -13.42 -2.09 -7.92
C PRO A 109 -13.49 -3.61 -8.00
N LYS A 110 -14.51 -4.10 -8.70
CA LYS A 110 -14.63 -5.52 -9.06
C LYS A 110 -13.84 -5.80 -10.33
N GLY A 111 -13.32 -7.02 -10.47
CA GLY A 111 -12.63 -7.47 -11.67
C GLY A 111 -11.15 -7.77 -11.46
N ARG A 112 -10.42 -7.82 -12.57
CA ARG A 112 -8.99 -8.14 -12.57
C ARG A 112 -8.17 -6.88 -12.76
N PHE A 113 -7.31 -6.57 -11.81
CA PHE A 113 -6.38 -5.44 -11.82
C PHE A 113 -5.15 -5.76 -10.98
N TRP A 114 -4.04 -5.10 -11.26
CA TRP A 114 -2.90 -5.02 -10.36
C TRP A 114 -3.20 -4.03 -9.24
N TYR A 115 -3.03 -4.45 -8.00
CA TYR A 115 -3.30 -3.62 -6.84
C TYR A 115 -2.00 -3.13 -6.19
N LEU A 116 -1.75 -1.81 -6.26
CA LEU A 116 -0.68 -1.18 -5.50
C LEU A 116 -1.10 -1.06 -4.04
N HIS A 117 -0.70 -2.04 -3.24
CA HIS A 117 -1.11 -2.13 -1.84
C HIS A 117 -0.33 -1.14 -0.95
N TYR A 118 0.99 -1.05 -1.12
CA TYR A 118 1.84 -0.07 -0.46
C TYR A 118 2.95 0.39 -1.38
N VAL A 119 3.28 1.69 -1.32
CA VAL A 119 4.52 2.24 -1.89
C VAL A 119 5.06 3.28 -0.93
N GLY A 120 6.34 3.19 -0.61
CA GLY A 120 7.01 4.10 0.30
C GLY A 120 8.41 4.47 -0.18
N VAL A 121 8.80 5.70 0.13
CA VAL A 121 10.15 6.22 -0.07
C VAL A 121 10.65 6.71 1.28
N ARG A 122 11.87 6.34 1.66
CA ARG A 122 12.49 6.82 2.90
C ARG A 122 12.45 8.35 2.94
N PRO A 123 12.16 8.97 4.10
CA PRO A 123 11.98 10.42 4.20
C PRO A 123 13.11 11.25 3.57
N GLU A 124 14.37 10.86 3.78
CA GLU A 124 15.57 11.53 3.26
C GLU A 124 15.76 11.39 1.73
N HIS A 125 14.99 10.51 1.09
CA HIS A 125 15.03 10.24 -0.34
C HIS A 125 13.74 10.68 -1.08
N GLN A 126 12.78 11.27 -0.37
CA GLN A 126 11.56 11.79 -0.98
C GLN A 126 11.84 12.97 -1.93
N GLY A 127 10.93 13.25 -2.87
CA GLY A 127 11.08 14.31 -3.85
C GLY A 127 12.06 14.03 -5.00
N LYS A 128 12.79 12.90 -4.98
CA LYS A 128 13.81 12.53 -5.99
C LYS A 128 13.29 11.57 -7.07
N GLY A 129 12.00 11.30 -7.11
CA GLY A 129 11.34 10.48 -8.15
C GLY A 129 11.44 8.96 -7.94
N HIS A 130 12.00 8.45 -6.81
CA HIS A 130 12.13 7.02 -6.54
C HIS A 130 10.78 6.29 -6.52
N GLY A 131 9.76 6.85 -5.86
CA GLY A 131 8.41 6.28 -5.84
C GLY A 131 7.79 6.16 -7.23
N GLY A 132 7.89 7.22 -8.05
CA GLY A 132 7.38 7.18 -9.41
C GLY A 132 8.09 6.15 -10.31
N ARG A 133 9.41 5.95 -10.13
CA ARG A 133 10.16 4.94 -10.89
C ARG A 133 9.70 3.53 -10.55
N ILE A 134 9.57 3.22 -9.26
CA ILE A 134 9.20 1.88 -8.80
C ILE A 134 7.75 1.54 -9.17
N VAL A 135 6.83 2.52 -9.16
CA VAL A 135 5.45 2.32 -9.63
C VAL A 135 5.43 2.07 -11.14
N ARG A 136 6.17 2.86 -11.93
CA ARG A 136 6.26 2.65 -13.41
C ARG A 136 6.79 1.28 -13.78
N ALA A 137 7.69 0.70 -13.02
CA ALA A 137 8.20 -0.65 -13.30
C ALA A 137 7.07 -1.70 -13.34
N GLN A 138 6.12 -1.64 -12.41
CA GLN A 138 5.00 -2.58 -12.38
C GLN A 138 3.86 -2.17 -13.31
N THR A 139 3.58 -0.88 -13.49
CA THR A 139 2.55 -0.47 -14.46
C THR A 139 2.92 -0.85 -15.89
N ALA A 140 4.22 -0.89 -16.24
CA ALA A 140 4.68 -1.42 -17.51
C ALA A 140 4.44 -2.94 -17.67
N VAL A 141 4.43 -3.71 -16.58
CA VAL A 141 4.01 -5.12 -16.61
C VAL A 141 2.51 -5.21 -16.86
N ALA A 142 1.73 -4.42 -16.13
CA ALA A 142 0.28 -4.36 -16.29
C ALA A 142 -0.14 -3.97 -17.73
N ASP A 143 0.57 -3.01 -18.34
CA ASP A 143 0.34 -2.61 -19.74
C ASP A 143 0.52 -3.77 -20.71
N ARG A 144 1.63 -4.53 -20.61
CA ARG A 144 1.86 -5.73 -21.44
C ARG A 144 0.81 -6.82 -21.25
N GLU A 145 0.20 -6.89 -20.07
CA GLU A 145 -0.88 -7.83 -19.75
C GLU A 145 -2.27 -7.31 -20.16
N GLY A 146 -2.37 -6.05 -20.59
CA GLY A 146 -3.65 -5.39 -20.89
C GLY A 146 -4.53 -5.21 -19.68
N LEU A 147 -3.95 -5.07 -18.46
CA LEU A 147 -4.66 -5.00 -17.20
C LEU A 147 -4.56 -3.62 -16.56
N PRO A 148 -5.65 -3.10 -15.96
CA PRO A 148 -5.60 -1.87 -15.20
C PRO A 148 -4.85 -2.05 -13.87
N CYS A 149 -4.43 -0.90 -13.29
CA CYS A 149 -3.88 -0.82 -11.95
C CYS A 149 -4.83 -0.05 -11.04
N TRP A 150 -4.94 -0.46 -9.78
CA TRP A 150 -5.72 0.21 -8.74
C TRP A 150 -4.85 0.56 -7.55
N LEU A 151 -5.17 1.66 -6.88
CA LEU A 151 -4.61 2.04 -5.57
C LEU A 151 -5.63 2.85 -4.77
N GLU A 152 -5.40 2.94 -3.46
CA GLU A 152 -6.01 3.94 -2.59
C GLU A 152 -4.91 4.77 -1.92
N THR A 153 -5.20 6.04 -1.65
CA THR A 153 -4.33 6.92 -0.87
C THR A 153 -5.14 7.80 0.07
N ALA A 154 -4.62 8.02 1.29
CA ALA A 154 -5.16 9.00 2.24
C ALA A 154 -4.31 10.29 2.27
N THR A 155 -3.23 10.36 1.48
CA THR A 155 -2.31 11.51 1.43
C THR A 155 -2.65 12.36 0.21
N PRO A 156 -3.20 13.58 0.38
CA PRO A 156 -3.61 14.43 -0.74
C PRO A 156 -2.44 14.79 -1.67
N ASP A 157 -1.24 14.97 -1.15
CA ASP A 157 -0.04 15.29 -1.94
C ASP A 157 0.39 14.15 -2.89
N ASN A 158 -0.09 12.94 -2.67
CA ASN A 158 0.16 11.80 -3.55
C ASN A 158 -0.77 11.77 -4.76
N VAL A 159 -1.94 12.41 -4.71
CA VAL A 159 -2.90 12.42 -5.83
C VAL A 159 -2.27 12.98 -7.11
N PRO A 160 -1.64 14.18 -7.11
CA PRO A 160 -0.98 14.68 -8.32
C PRO A 160 0.20 13.81 -8.79
N LEU A 161 0.86 13.08 -7.89
CA LEU A 161 1.91 12.13 -8.27
C LEU A 161 1.31 10.97 -9.08
N TYR A 162 0.22 10.38 -8.59
CA TYR A 162 -0.44 9.26 -9.27
C TYR A 162 -1.10 9.70 -10.58
N GLU A 163 -1.66 10.91 -10.66
CA GLU A 163 -2.16 11.49 -11.91
C GLU A 163 -1.07 11.55 -12.99
N ARG A 164 0.14 12.00 -12.64
CA ARG A 164 1.31 11.99 -13.57
C ARG A 164 1.76 10.58 -13.97
N LEU A 165 1.32 9.55 -13.24
CA LEU A 165 1.56 8.15 -13.57
C LEU A 165 0.39 7.52 -14.34
N GLY A 166 -0.62 8.34 -14.72
CA GLY A 166 -1.77 7.92 -15.50
C GLY A 166 -2.94 7.37 -14.69
N PHE A 167 -2.91 7.49 -13.35
CA PHE A 167 -4.05 7.15 -12.51
C PHE A 167 -5.08 8.29 -12.53
N VAL A 168 -6.36 7.93 -12.45
CA VAL A 168 -7.50 8.85 -12.38
C VAL A 168 -8.34 8.48 -11.18
N THR A 169 -8.71 9.48 -10.38
CA THR A 169 -9.62 9.28 -9.24
C THR A 169 -10.97 8.78 -9.73
N GLN A 170 -11.42 7.65 -9.21
CA GLN A 170 -12.70 7.03 -9.52
C GLN A 170 -13.72 7.21 -8.41
N VAL A 171 -13.27 7.27 -7.17
CA VAL A 171 -14.11 7.38 -5.99
C VAL A 171 -13.35 8.04 -4.85
N GLU A 172 -14.08 8.76 -4.01
CA GLU A 172 -13.56 9.39 -2.80
C GLU A 172 -14.50 9.08 -1.64
N TRP A 173 -13.94 8.92 -0.42
CA TRP A 173 -14.74 8.70 0.78
C TRP A 173 -14.02 9.12 2.04
N ASP A 174 -14.80 9.38 3.08
CA ASP A 174 -14.30 9.61 4.43
C ASP A 174 -14.48 8.35 5.29
N VAL A 175 -13.48 8.02 6.07
CA VAL A 175 -13.58 6.93 7.05
C VAL A 175 -14.45 7.37 8.23
N ALA A 176 -15.48 6.60 8.53
CA ALA A 176 -16.47 6.91 9.57
C ALA A 176 -15.83 7.12 10.97
N GLY A 177 -16.31 8.16 11.68
CA GLY A 177 -15.83 8.50 13.01
C GLY A 177 -14.66 9.48 13.02
N GLY A 178 -14.63 10.39 12.05
CA GLY A 178 -13.59 11.42 11.93
C GLY A 178 -12.26 10.87 11.42
N GLY A 179 -12.31 9.79 10.65
CA GLY A 179 -11.14 9.19 10.01
C GLY A 179 -10.66 9.97 8.79
N PRO A 180 -9.60 9.53 8.14
CA PRO A 180 -9.03 10.20 6.99
C PRO A 180 -9.93 10.11 5.76
N HIS A 181 -9.74 11.07 4.86
CA HIS A 181 -10.26 11.05 3.50
C HIS A 181 -9.39 10.15 2.63
N PHE A 182 -10.02 9.41 1.71
CA PHE A 182 -9.36 8.53 0.75
C PHE A 182 -9.73 8.85 -0.68
N TRP A 183 -8.77 8.67 -1.57
CA TRP A 183 -8.92 8.66 -3.02
C TRP A 183 -8.66 7.26 -3.55
N GLY A 184 -9.67 6.64 -4.18
CA GLY A 184 -9.52 5.41 -4.94
C GLY A 184 -9.24 5.75 -6.40
N MET A 185 -8.09 5.31 -6.92
CA MET A 185 -7.60 5.71 -8.22
C MET A 185 -7.33 4.51 -9.13
N MET A 186 -7.73 4.61 -10.39
CA MET A 186 -7.55 3.61 -11.44
C MET A 186 -6.64 4.13 -12.54
N ARG A 187 -5.70 3.31 -12.99
CA ARG A 187 -4.95 3.52 -14.21
C ARG A 187 -5.36 2.46 -15.23
N PRO A 188 -5.95 2.82 -16.38
CA PRO A 188 -6.17 1.89 -17.48
C PRO A 188 -4.84 1.41 -18.04
N PRO A 189 -4.79 0.23 -18.71
CA PRO A 189 -3.61 -0.18 -19.44
C PRO A 189 -3.31 0.83 -20.54
N SER A 190 -2.04 1.14 -20.75
CA SER A 190 -1.60 1.95 -21.88
C SER A 190 -1.51 1.05 -23.11
N GLU A 191 -2.15 1.45 -24.20
CA GLU A 191 -1.90 0.80 -25.49
C GLU A 191 -0.46 1.14 -25.90
N GLU A 192 0.41 0.14 -26.05
CA GLU A 192 1.71 0.34 -26.69
C GLU A 192 1.45 0.83 -28.14
N ARG A 193 1.88 2.05 -28.44
CA ARG A 193 1.96 2.55 -29.83
C ARG A 193 3.26 2.09 -30.47
#